data_48973db65a71f2cf164f3193d1f6904f
#
_entry.id   48973db65a71f2cf164f3193d1f6904f
#
_cell.length_a   1.000
_cell.length_b   1.000
_cell.length_c   1.000
_cell.angle_alpha   90.00
_cell.angle_beta   90.00
_cell.angle_gamma   90.00
#
_symmetry.space_group_name_H-M   'P 1'
#
loop_
_entity.id
_entity.type
_entity.pdbx_description
1 polymer ?
#
loop_
_entity_poly.entity_id
_entity_poly.type
_entity_poly.pdbx_seq_one_letter_code
_entity_poly.pdbx_strand_id
1 'polypeptide(L)'
;MLSKVLLYIHLFILPFAAYAYDEKQLNRFKVIKICKNCDLTNSDIAKEDFNDSIISNTNFSNSNLNKVNFEKSQFKNTNFQKSELKKIIFNDSKMLNLDFSNSNLSYAKIENIVGDNITFSKSILSNSNFSGSHFKNSKFINLKLTEAKLNNTKFIKSIFKNVALKDQDIKNIFFSNSNIERMNFELTKINRSTFENSSLKGSNFKSSNLFEVSITDTNMEGVVLTDAIIEDSILTHVNLKGANLENAQFINVDLTNSNFEQVNIINTKFVDVKFCNTLMPSGIRNDNC
;
A
#
# COMPACT_ATOMS: atom_id res chain seq x y z
N MET A 1 70.92 35.03 4.57
CA MET A 1 70.38 33.91 5.41
C MET A 1 68.91 33.73 5.15
N LEU A 2 68.55 32.79 4.24
CA LEU A 2 67.17 32.45 3.96
C LEU A 2 66.78 31.25 4.84
N SER A 3 65.85 31.49 5.74
CA SER A 3 65.23 30.45 6.55
C SER A 3 64.11 29.78 5.74
N LYS A 4 64.26 28.51 5.40
CA LYS A 4 63.20 27.68 4.80
C LYS A 4 62.22 27.23 5.89
N VAL A 5 61.02 27.75 5.89
CA VAL A 5 59.91 27.20 6.69
C VAL A 5 59.28 26.07 5.88
N LEU A 6 59.52 24.83 6.32
CA LEU A 6 58.77 23.65 5.80
C LEU A 6 57.41 23.61 6.50
N LEU A 7 56.37 23.85 5.72
CA LEU A 7 54.99 23.68 6.14
C LEU A 7 54.59 22.19 5.97
N TYR A 8 54.57 21.44 7.07
CA TYR A 8 54.05 20.07 7.10
C TYR A 8 52.50 20.14 7.05
N ILE A 9 51.92 19.92 5.88
CA ILE A 9 50.49 19.66 5.74
C ILE A 9 50.25 18.21 6.20
N HIS A 10 49.81 18.04 7.45
CA HIS A 10 49.26 16.77 7.89
C HIS A 10 47.88 16.63 7.26
N LEU A 11 47.83 15.89 6.14
CA LEU A 11 46.59 15.40 5.58
C LEU A 11 46.01 14.39 6.57
N PHE A 12 45.07 14.84 7.42
CA PHE A 12 44.22 13.94 8.20
C PHE A 12 43.33 13.18 7.21
N ILE A 13 43.83 12.04 6.72
CA ILE A 13 42.96 11.01 6.12
C ILE A 13 42.19 10.41 7.30
N LEU A 14 41.03 11.00 7.62
CA LEU A 14 40.04 10.30 8.43
C LEU A 14 39.75 8.98 7.69
N PRO A 15 39.95 7.81 8.31
CA PRO A 15 39.47 6.61 7.69
C PRO A 15 37.96 6.74 7.61
N PHE A 16 37.42 6.93 6.41
CA PHE A 16 36.03 6.55 6.14
C PHE A 16 36.01 5.07 6.48
N ALA A 17 35.60 4.73 7.70
CA ALA A 17 35.11 3.40 7.99
C ALA A 17 33.86 3.23 7.11
N ALA A 18 34.07 2.85 5.86
CA ALA A 18 33.04 2.23 5.09
C ALA A 18 32.60 1.05 5.95
N TYR A 19 31.40 1.12 6.54
CA TYR A 19 30.78 -0.02 7.18
C TYR A 19 30.58 -1.05 6.08
N ALA A 20 31.59 -1.86 5.87
CA ALA A 20 31.56 -2.93 4.90
C ALA A 20 30.69 -4.05 5.49
N TYR A 21 29.76 -4.55 4.69
CA TYR A 21 29.00 -5.76 5.00
C TYR A 21 29.97 -6.94 5.26
N ASP A 22 29.48 -7.97 5.94
CA ASP A 22 30.26 -9.20 6.14
C ASP A 22 30.34 -10.00 4.82
N GLU A 23 31.45 -9.85 4.12
CA GLU A 23 31.70 -10.51 2.82
C GLU A 23 31.64 -12.04 2.92
N LYS A 24 32.06 -12.61 4.05
CA LYS A 24 31.99 -14.08 4.25
C LYS A 24 30.55 -14.55 4.34
N GLN A 25 29.69 -13.77 5.03
CA GLN A 25 28.25 -14.06 5.09
C GLN A 25 27.62 -13.95 3.71
N LEU A 26 27.97 -12.93 2.94
CA LEU A 26 27.45 -12.77 1.57
C LEU A 26 27.88 -13.93 0.67
N ASN A 27 29.16 -14.29 0.66
CA ASN A 27 29.67 -15.39 -0.16
C ASN A 27 29.02 -16.72 0.22
N ARG A 28 28.82 -16.97 1.52
CA ARG A 28 28.07 -18.14 1.97
C ARG A 28 26.63 -18.09 1.50
N PHE A 29 25.96 -16.92 1.63
CA PHE A 29 24.55 -16.75 1.20
C PHE A 29 24.38 -17.04 -0.30
N LYS A 30 25.29 -16.57 -1.15
CA LYS A 30 25.27 -16.84 -2.60
C LYS A 30 25.29 -18.34 -2.93
N VAL A 31 25.98 -19.14 -2.10
CA VAL A 31 26.12 -20.58 -2.35
C VAL A 31 24.96 -21.38 -1.79
N ILE A 32 24.59 -21.16 -0.52
CA ILE A 32 23.61 -22.01 0.17
C ILE A 32 22.18 -21.45 0.20
N LYS A 33 21.99 -20.20 -0.25
CA LYS A 33 20.71 -19.47 -0.24
C LYS A 33 20.04 -19.39 1.15
N ILE A 34 20.81 -19.46 2.21
CA ILE A 34 20.36 -19.34 3.59
C ILE A 34 21.13 -18.21 4.26
N CYS A 35 20.43 -17.18 4.73
CA CYS A 35 21.01 -16.07 5.49
C CYS A 35 20.28 -15.93 6.81
N LYS A 36 20.94 -16.29 7.90
CA LYS A 36 20.41 -16.16 9.26
C LYS A 36 21.34 -15.27 10.08
N ASN A 37 20.76 -14.22 10.67
CA ASN A 37 21.50 -13.20 11.43
C ASN A 37 22.65 -12.55 10.61
N CYS A 38 22.40 -12.32 9.31
CA CYS A 38 23.40 -11.71 8.45
C CYS A 38 23.36 -10.18 8.56
N ASP A 39 24.54 -9.58 8.58
CA ASP A 39 24.71 -8.15 8.34
C ASP A 39 25.20 -7.94 6.89
N LEU A 40 24.28 -7.54 6.01
CA LEU A 40 24.54 -7.24 4.62
C LEU A 40 24.25 -5.75 4.34
N THR A 41 24.40 -4.92 5.36
CA THR A 41 24.26 -3.46 5.28
C THR A 41 25.24 -2.86 4.28
N ASN A 42 24.80 -1.92 3.44
CA ASN A 42 25.61 -1.28 2.41
C ASN A 42 26.20 -2.25 1.35
N SER A 43 25.65 -3.45 1.20
CA SER A 43 26.11 -4.40 0.17
C SER A 43 25.65 -4.01 -1.23
N ASP A 44 26.42 -4.40 -2.24
CA ASP A 44 25.97 -4.40 -3.64
C ASP A 44 25.83 -5.84 -4.12
N ILE A 45 24.56 -6.28 -4.21
CA ILE A 45 24.18 -7.61 -4.68
C ILE A 45 23.20 -7.51 -5.86
N ALA A 46 23.29 -6.42 -6.61
CA ALA A 46 22.40 -6.20 -7.76
C ALA A 46 22.50 -7.34 -8.77
N LYS A 47 21.32 -7.73 -9.31
CA LYS A 47 21.14 -8.77 -10.34
C LYS A 47 21.47 -10.21 -9.88
N GLU A 48 21.76 -10.44 -8.61
CA GLU A 48 21.97 -11.78 -8.08
C GLU A 48 20.65 -12.59 -8.07
N ASP A 49 20.77 -13.91 -8.17
CA ASP A 49 19.64 -14.84 -8.07
C ASP A 49 19.64 -15.56 -6.71
N PHE A 50 18.70 -15.17 -5.87
CA PHE A 50 18.45 -15.74 -4.56
C PHE A 50 17.05 -16.38 -4.47
N ASN A 51 16.50 -16.89 -5.58
CA ASN A 51 15.22 -17.60 -5.54
C ASN A 51 15.26 -18.76 -4.54
N ASP A 52 14.12 -19.12 -3.95
CA ASP A 52 13.97 -20.18 -2.95
C ASP A 52 14.84 -20.02 -1.68
N SER A 53 15.22 -18.77 -1.34
CA SER A 53 16.08 -18.49 -0.20
C SER A 53 15.33 -18.48 1.13
N ILE A 54 16.05 -18.77 2.22
CA ILE A 54 15.59 -18.62 3.60
C ILE A 54 16.39 -17.51 4.26
N ILE A 55 15.72 -16.40 4.59
CA ILE A 55 16.33 -15.19 5.10
C ILE A 55 15.70 -14.82 6.44
N SER A 56 16.48 -14.75 7.50
CA SER A 56 15.96 -14.41 8.82
C SER A 56 16.89 -13.53 9.64
N ASN A 57 16.33 -12.57 10.37
CA ASN A 57 17.07 -11.62 11.21
C ASN A 57 18.23 -10.97 10.43
N THR A 58 17.97 -10.56 9.19
CA THR A 58 19.00 -10.09 8.25
C THR A 58 18.80 -8.59 7.98
N ASN A 59 19.92 -7.88 7.92
CA ASN A 59 19.93 -6.46 7.62
C ASN A 59 20.52 -6.19 6.22
N PHE A 60 19.67 -5.69 5.31
CA PHE A 60 20.04 -5.21 3.98
C PHE A 60 19.96 -3.68 3.86
N SER A 61 19.91 -2.95 4.96
CA SER A 61 19.70 -1.50 4.87
C SER A 61 20.83 -0.80 4.10
N ASN A 62 20.45 0.28 3.39
CA ASN A 62 21.32 1.06 2.52
C ASN A 62 22.01 0.26 1.38
N SER A 63 21.49 -0.90 1.00
CA SER A 63 22.11 -1.79 0.02
C SER A 63 21.54 -1.60 -1.38
N ASN A 64 22.32 -1.98 -2.39
CA ASN A 64 21.87 -2.08 -3.78
C ASN A 64 21.42 -3.51 -4.09
N LEU A 65 20.10 -3.71 -4.16
CA LEU A 65 19.45 -4.97 -4.53
C LEU A 65 18.69 -4.82 -5.86
N ASN A 66 19.07 -3.91 -6.72
CA ASN A 66 18.38 -3.70 -7.99
C ASN A 66 18.37 -4.96 -8.84
N LYS A 67 17.17 -5.39 -9.27
CA LYS A 67 16.95 -6.60 -10.10
C LYS A 67 17.36 -7.92 -9.44
N VAL A 68 17.49 -7.96 -8.11
CA VAL A 68 17.69 -9.23 -7.39
C VAL A 68 16.43 -10.08 -7.53
N ASN A 69 16.62 -11.38 -7.70
CA ASN A 69 15.54 -12.36 -7.71
C ASN A 69 15.45 -13.05 -6.36
N PHE A 70 14.33 -12.86 -5.65
CA PHE A 70 13.96 -13.53 -4.40
C PHE A 70 12.65 -14.33 -4.57
N GLU A 71 12.32 -14.75 -5.76
CA GLU A 71 11.09 -15.54 -6.01
C GLU A 71 11.02 -16.75 -5.07
N LYS A 72 9.83 -17.06 -4.55
CA LYS A 72 9.54 -18.21 -3.67
C LYS A 72 10.35 -18.24 -2.36
N SER A 73 10.92 -17.11 -1.96
CA SER A 73 11.75 -17.02 -0.76
C SER A 73 10.94 -16.80 0.52
N GLN A 74 11.56 -17.11 1.65
CA GLN A 74 10.99 -16.94 2.97
C GLN A 74 11.78 -15.91 3.76
N PHE A 75 11.10 -14.84 4.19
CA PHE A 75 11.69 -13.75 4.94
C PHE A 75 11.09 -13.66 6.35
N LYS A 76 11.93 -13.47 7.34
CA LYS A 76 11.51 -13.18 8.71
C LYS A 76 12.42 -12.14 9.36
N ASN A 77 11.84 -11.09 9.97
CA ASN A 77 12.58 -10.05 10.69
C ASN A 77 13.72 -9.45 9.83
N THR A 78 13.38 -8.96 8.63
CA THR A 78 14.39 -8.49 7.68
C THR A 78 14.23 -7.00 7.41
N ASN A 79 15.36 -6.28 7.45
CA ASN A 79 15.42 -4.84 7.25
C ASN A 79 15.94 -4.50 5.85
N PHE A 80 15.13 -3.78 5.06
CA PHE A 80 15.47 -3.24 3.74
C PHE A 80 15.44 -1.70 3.70
N GLN A 81 15.50 -1.04 4.84
CA GLN A 81 15.39 0.42 4.89
C GLN A 81 16.45 1.12 4.04
N LYS A 82 16.02 2.19 3.35
CA LYS A 82 16.90 3.04 2.53
C LYS A 82 17.66 2.29 1.42
N SER A 83 17.14 1.16 0.95
CA SER A 83 17.79 0.34 -0.06
C SER A 83 17.23 0.60 -1.46
N GLU A 84 18.05 0.35 -2.47
CA GLU A 84 17.67 0.37 -3.88
C GLU A 84 17.19 -1.02 -4.29
N LEU A 85 15.88 -1.16 -4.53
CA LEU A 85 15.18 -2.41 -4.82
C LEU A 85 14.45 -2.35 -6.17
N LYS A 86 14.92 -1.48 -7.08
CA LYS A 86 14.28 -1.28 -8.38
C LYS A 86 14.26 -2.56 -9.19
N LYS A 87 13.05 -2.96 -9.65
CA LYS A 87 12.82 -4.19 -10.42
C LYS A 87 13.16 -5.48 -9.65
N ILE A 88 13.17 -5.44 -8.33
CA ILE A 88 13.33 -6.64 -7.52
C ILE A 88 12.16 -7.61 -7.74
N ILE A 89 12.40 -8.90 -7.58
CA ILE A 89 11.39 -9.95 -7.73
C ILE A 89 11.20 -10.65 -6.38
N PHE A 90 9.97 -10.59 -5.86
CA PHE A 90 9.55 -11.25 -4.63
C PHE A 90 8.37 -12.21 -4.84
N ASN A 91 8.02 -12.52 -6.09
CA ASN A 91 6.83 -13.30 -6.39
C ASN A 91 6.77 -14.62 -5.59
N ASP A 92 5.55 -14.99 -5.17
CA ASP A 92 5.27 -16.23 -4.45
C ASP A 92 6.01 -16.38 -3.10
N SER A 93 6.53 -15.29 -2.55
CA SER A 93 7.32 -15.31 -1.31
C SER A 93 6.45 -15.14 -0.07
N LYS A 94 6.98 -15.61 1.07
CA LYS A 94 6.40 -15.41 2.41
C LYS A 94 7.22 -14.41 3.20
N MET A 95 6.56 -13.41 3.78
CA MET A 95 7.22 -12.29 4.44
C MET A 95 6.62 -12.06 5.83
N LEU A 96 7.44 -12.07 6.85
CA LEU A 96 7.04 -11.79 8.23
C LEU A 96 7.97 -10.75 8.86
N ASN A 97 7.41 -9.63 9.32
CA ASN A 97 8.14 -8.53 9.97
C ASN A 97 9.23 -7.93 9.07
N LEU A 98 8.87 -7.33 7.95
CA LEU A 98 9.81 -6.67 7.05
C LEU A 98 9.63 -5.16 7.06
N ASP A 99 10.74 -4.43 6.95
CA ASP A 99 10.73 -2.99 6.84
C ASP A 99 11.41 -2.50 5.54
N PHE A 100 10.59 -1.92 4.65
CA PHE A 100 11.01 -1.29 3.40
C PHE A 100 11.00 0.24 3.46
N SER A 101 11.00 0.83 4.64
CA SER A 101 10.88 2.29 4.79
C SER A 101 11.99 3.04 4.06
N ASN A 102 11.61 4.12 3.37
CA ASN A 102 12.50 4.97 2.58
C ASN A 102 13.25 4.26 1.43
N SER A 103 12.76 3.11 0.95
CA SER A 103 13.40 2.32 -0.10
C SER A 103 12.76 2.58 -1.46
N ASN A 104 13.51 2.30 -2.52
CA ASN A 104 13.02 2.41 -3.90
C ASN A 104 12.66 1.03 -4.46
N LEU A 105 11.36 0.72 -4.50
CA LEU A 105 10.81 -0.51 -5.07
C LEU A 105 10.12 -0.25 -6.43
N SER A 106 10.52 0.77 -7.18
CA SER A 106 9.91 1.03 -8.49
C SER A 106 10.04 -0.18 -9.40
N TYR A 107 8.93 -0.54 -10.07
CA TYR A 107 8.84 -1.71 -10.95
C TYR A 107 9.07 -3.06 -10.24
N ALA A 108 8.99 -3.12 -8.91
CA ALA A 108 9.11 -4.36 -8.17
C ALA A 108 7.97 -5.34 -8.53
N LYS A 109 8.30 -6.63 -8.61
CA LYS A 109 7.33 -7.71 -8.74
C LYS A 109 7.08 -8.30 -7.36
N ILE A 110 5.88 -8.08 -6.83
CA ILE A 110 5.46 -8.46 -5.47
C ILE A 110 4.16 -9.27 -5.59
N GLU A 111 4.08 -10.14 -6.57
CA GLU A 111 2.88 -10.89 -6.93
C GLU A 111 2.72 -12.13 -6.04
N ASN A 112 1.48 -12.43 -5.65
CA ASN A 112 1.10 -13.63 -4.88
C ASN A 112 1.87 -13.79 -3.56
N ILE A 113 2.37 -12.71 -2.97
CA ILE A 113 3.05 -12.83 -1.67
C ILE A 113 2.05 -13.00 -0.53
N VAL A 114 2.51 -13.63 0.56
CA VAL A 114 1.84 -13.62 1.85
C VAL A 114 2.70 -12.82 2.83
N GLY A 115 2.22 -11.61 3.16
CA GLY A 115 2.93 -10.65 4.01
C GLY A 115 2.20 -10.40 5.33
N ASP A 116 2.90 -10.54 6.46
CA ASP A 116 2.40 -10.14 7.78
C ASP A 116 3.38 -9.16 8.43
N ASN A 117 2.85 -8.04 8.92
CA ASN A 117 3.60 -6.95 9.55
C ASN A 117 4.70 -6.38 8.62
N ILE A 118 4.29 -5.96 7.43
CA ILE A 118 5.18 -5.34 6.44
C ILE A 118 5.02 -3.82 6.49
N THR A 119 6.12 -3.10 6.47
CA THR A 119 6.10 -1.64 6.47
C THR A 119 6.67 -1.07 5.16
N PHE A 120 5.85 -0.24 4.49
CA PHE A 120 6.23 0.56 3.31
C PHE A 120 6.06 2.05 3.64
N SER A 121 6.88 2.60 4.49
CA SER A 121 6.77 4.02 4.85
C SER A 121 7.72 4.87 4.02
N LYS A 122 7.19 5.89 3.31
CA LYS A 122 7.97 6.78 2.43
C LYS A 122 8.75 6.04 1.34
N SER A 123 8.33 4.86 0.94
CA SER A 123 8.95 4.10 -0.14
C SER A 123 8.43 4.55 -1.49
N ILE A 124 9.20 4.30 -2.54
CA ILE A 124 8.78 4.54 -3.93
C ILE A 124 8.29 3.21 -4.50
N LEU A 125 7.01 3.15 -4.87
CA LEU A 125 6.33 1.94 -5.36
C LEU A 125 5.72 2.15 -6.75
N SER A 126 6.15 3.16 -7.49
CA SER A 126 5.63 3.43 -8.82
C SER A 126 5.85 2.24 -9.75
N ASN A 127 4.82 1.87 -10.52
CA ASN A 127 4.85 0.75 -11.47
C ASN A 127 5.11 -0.63 -10.81
N SER A 128 4.99 -0.76 -9.50
CA SER A 128 5.13 -2.06 -8.83
C SER A 128 3.87 -2.92 -9.04
N ASN A 129 4.03 -4.23 -8.98
CA ASN A 129 2.92 -5.16 -9.13
C ASN A 129 2.71 -5.96 -7.84
N PHE A 130 1.55 -5.74 -7.20
CA PHE A 130 1.11 -6.43 -5.98
C PHE A 130 0.00 -7.45 -6.25
N SER A 131 -0.32 -7.74 -7.51
CA SER A 131 -1.49 -8.54 -7.87
C SER A 131 -1.49 -9.90 -7.17
N GLY A 132 -2.65 -10.31 -6.65
CA GLY A 132 -2.82 -11.58 -5.95
C GLY A 132 -2.23 -11.65 -4.55
N SER A 133 -1.61 -10.59 -4.06
CA SER A 133 -0.92 -10.57 -2.77
C SER A 133 -1.86 -10.38 -1.58
N HIS A 134 -1.49 -10.94 -0.45
CA HIS A 134 -2.21 -10.83 0.82
C HIS A 134 -1.34 -10.17 1.87
N PHE A 135 -1.76 -8.99 2.35
CA PHE A 135 -1.10 -8.23 3.41
C PHE A 135 -1.95 -8.22 4.68
N LYS A 136 -1.35 -8.61 5.79
CA LYS A 136 -1.99 -8.53 7.11
C LYS A 136 -1.14 -7.64 8.04
N ASN A 137 -1.79 -6.89 8.93
CA ASN A 137 -1.14 -6.01 9.92
C ASN A 137 -0.09 -5.06 9.30
N SER A 138 -0.22 -4.69 8.02
CA SER A 138 0.81 -4.00 7.26
C SER A 138 0.57 -2.50 7.18
N LYS A 139 1.63 -1.71 6.92
CA LYS A 139 1.59 -0.25 6.93
C LYS A 139 2.03 0.32 5.59
N PHE A 140 1.15 1.10 4.99
CA PHE A 140 1.35 1.83 3.74
C PHE A 140 1.23 3.33 4.05
N ILE A 141 2.35 4.02 4.28
CA ILE A 141 2.34 5.38 4.82
C ILE A 141 3.15 6.33 3.94
N ASN A 142 2.53 7.48 3.56
CA ASN A 142 3.16 8.52 2.73
C ASN A 142 3.70 7.96 1.40
N LEU A 143 2.85 7.26 0.66
CA LEU A 143 3.18 6.58 -0.58
C LEU A 143 2.43 7.15 -1.78
N LYS A 144 3.08 7.10 -2.93
CA LYS A 144 2.43 7.22 -4.24
C LYS A 144 2.49 5.87 -4.93
N LEU A 145 1.34 5.28 -5.21
CA LEU A 145 1.20 4.02 -5.92
C LEU A 145 0.88 4.28 -7.41
N THR A 146 1.56 5.24 -8.00
CA THR A 146 1.35 5.61 -9.42
C THR A 146 1.61 4.41 -10.31
N GLU A 147 0.61 4.03 -11.12
CA GLU A 147 0.67 2.87 -12.02
C GLU A 147 0.98 1.54 -11.32
N ALA A 148 0.81 1.46 -10.00
CA ALA A 148 0.94 0.20 -9.28
C ALA A 148 -0.27 -0.71 -9.54
N LYS A 149 -0.02 -2.00 -9.75
CA LYS A 149 -1.09 -2.98 -9.96
C LYS A 149 -1.49 -3.61 -8.62
N LEU A 150 -2.77 -3.47 -8.27
CA LEU A 150 -3.35 -3.96 -7.01
C LEU A 150 -4.48 -4.97 -7.21
N ASN A 151 -4.65 -5.52 -8.42
CA ASN A 151 -5.76 -6.41 -8.72
C ASN A 151 -5.66 -7.70 -7.88
N ASN A 152 -6.81 -8.15 -7.34
CA ASN A 152 -6.89 -9.33 -6.48
C ASN A 152 -6.05 -9.23 -5.19
N THR A 153 -5.68 -8.04 -4.75
CA THR A 153 -4.88 -7.84 -3.53
C THR A 153 -5.78 -7.76 -2.30
N LYS A 154 -5.37 -8.39 -1.21
CA LYS A 154 -6.08 -8.36 0.08
C LYS A 154 -5.28 -7.62 1.14
N PHE A 155 -5.95 -6.72 1.85
CA PHE A 155 -5.41 -5.97 2.98
C PHE A 155 -6.28 -6.19 4.23
N ILE A 156 -5.72 -6.87 5.22
CA ILE A 156 -6.44 -7.23 6.46
C ILE A 156 -5.76 -6.54 7.63
N LYS A 157 -6.50 -5.83 8.49
CA LYS A 157 -5.98 -5.11 9.66
C LYS A 157 -4.80 -4.20 9.31
N SER A 158 -4.83 -3.60 8.10
CA SER A 158 -3.74 -2.81 7.56
C SER A 158 -4.03 -1.31 7.65
N ILE A 159 -2.97 -0.51 7.64
CA ILE A 159 -3.06 0.95 7.79
C ILE A 159 -2.56 1.62 6.52
N PHE A 160 -3.41 2.48 5.94
CA PHE A 160 -3.08 3.35 4.82
C PHE A 160 -3.19 4.80 5.28
N LYS A 161 -2.11 5.56 5.17
CA LYS A 161 -2.09 6.98 5.53
C LYS A 161 -1.34 7.80 4.49
N ASN A 162 -2.00 8.83 3.94
CA ASN A 162 -1.47 9.66 2.86
C ASN A 162 -1.02 8.82 1.66
N VAL A 163 -1.91 7.95 1.18
CA VAL A 163 -1.69 7.10 0.00
C VAL A 163 -2.61 7.57 -1.13
N ALA A 164 -2.09 7.62 -2.34
CA ALA A 164 -2.87 8.01 -3.51
C ALA A 164 -2.92 6.87 -4.54
N LEU A 165 -4.15 6.58 -4.99
CA LEU A 165 -4.49 5.63 -6.05
C LEU A 165 -5.23 6.33 -7.21
N LYS A 166 -4.99 7.63 -7.37
CA LYS A 166 -5.67 8.46 -8.36
C LYS A 166 -5.52 7.89 -9.78
N ASP A 167 -6.62 7.91 -10.55
CA ASP A 167 -6.67 7.56 -11.98
C ASP A 167 -6.19 6.13 -12.28
N GLN A 168 -6.60 5.16 -11.46
CA GLN A 168 -6.26 3.76 -11.65
C GLN A 168 -7.48 2.88 -11.94
N ASP A 169 -7.28 1.75 -12.60
CA ASP A 169 -8.28 0.68 -12.77
C ASP A 169 -7.93 -0.46 -11.82
N ILE A 170 -8.75 -0.63 -10.76
CA ILE A 170 -8.52 -1.58 -9.69
C ILE A 170 -9.67 -2.60 -9.67
N LYS A 171 -9.31 -3.89 -9.68
CA LYS A 171 -10.30 -4.97 -9.67
C LYS A 171 -10.06 -5.93 -8.52
N ASN A 172 -11.16 -6.35 -7.88
CA ASN A 172 -11.15 -7.38 -6.83
C ASN A 172 -10.19 -7.03 -5.66
N ILE A 173 -10.06 -5.74 -5.30
CA ILE A 173 -9.32 -5.37 -4.10
C ILE A 173 -10.17 -5.65 -2.86
N PHE A 174 -9.56 -6.13 -1.79
CA PHE A 174 -10.25 -6.46 -0.56
C PHE A 174 -9.60 -5.78 0.64
N PHE A 175 -10.38 -4.96 1.34
CA PHE A 175 -9.98 -4.37 2.61
C PHE A 175 -10.89 -4.89 3.72
N SER A 176 -10.31 -5.42 4.79
CA SER A 176 -11.05 -5.86 5.95
C SER A 176 -10.39 -5.37 7.24
N ASN A 177 -11.19 -4.84 8.17
CA ASN A 177 -10.73 -4.33 9.46
C ASN A 177 -9.56 -3.34 9.33
N SER A 178 -9.53 -2.55 8.24
CA SER A 178 -8.40 -1.71 7.86
C SER A 178 -8.70 -0.23 8.04
N ASN A 179 -7.66 0.55 8.38
CA ASN A 179 -7.75 1.99 8.40
C ASN A 179 -7.19 2.54 7.08
N ILE A 180 -8.09 3.09 6.23
CA ILE A 180 -7.80 3.62 4.90
C ILE A 180 -8.28 5.08 4.78
N GLU A 181 -8.16 5.82 5.85
CA GLU A 181 -8.63 7.20 5.94
C GLU A 181 -7.84 8.15 5.04
N ARG A 182 -8.57 9.15 4.50
CA ARG A 182 -8.01 10.23 3.67
C ARG A 182 -7.21 9.73 2.47
N MET A 183 -7.56 8.55 1.95
CA MET A 183 -6.99 8.08 0.68
C MET A 183 -7.56 8.86 -0.50
N ASN A 184 -6.74 9.02 -1.55
CA ASN A 184 -7.19 9.65 -2.78
C ASN A 184 -7.48 8.58 -3.85
N PHE A 185 -8.78 8.39 -4.15
CA PHE A 185 -9.32 7.53 -5.21
C PHE A 185 -9.93 8.36 -6.36
N GLU A 186 -9.56 9.63 -6.48
CA GLU A 186 -10.10 10.50 -7.54
C GLU A 186 -9.87 9.88 -8.93
N LEU A 187 -10.90 9.91 -9.80
CA LEU A 187 -10.88 9.35 -11.16
C LEU A 187 -10.60 7.83 -11.22
N THR A 188 -10.59 7.13 -10.11
CA THR A 188 -10.29 5.69 -10.05
C THR A 188 -11.51 4.86 -10.48
N LYS A 189 -11.28 3.80 -11.25
CA LYS A 189 -12.27 2.76 -11.51
C LYS A 189 -12.06 1.63 -10.51
N ILE A 190 -13.08 1.34 -9.71
CA ILE A 190 -13.03 0.30 -8.67
C ILE A 190 -14.13 -0.72 -8.98
N ASN A 191 -13.72 -1.92 -9.40
CA ASN A 191 -14.66 -2.94 -9.83
C ASN A 191 -14.58 -4.18 -8.92
N ARG A 192 -15.71 -4.79 -8.57
CA ARG A 192 -15.81 -6.06 -7.83
C ARG A 192 -14.99 -6.09 -6.55
N SER A 193 -14.97 -4.97 -5.84
CA SER A 193 -14.08 -4.76 -4.72
C SER A 193 -14.87 -4.70 -3.41
N THR A 194 -14.20 -5.07 -2.32
CA THR A 194 -14.84 -5.14 -1.01
C THR A 194 -14.12 -4.27 0.01
N PHE A 195 -14.90 -3.51 0.78
CA PHE A 195 -14.46 -2.76 1.95
C PHE A 195 -15.39 -3.16 3.11
N GLU A 196 -14.90 -3.91 4.06
CA GLU A 196 -15.69 -4.36 5.19
C GLU A 196 -15.06 -4.01 6.54
N ASN A 197 -15.89 -3.66 7.52
CA ASN A 197 -15.45 -3.33 8.88
C ASN A 197 -14.25 -2.36 8.91
N SER A 198 -14.23 -1.39 7.99
CA SER A 198 -13.07 -0.54 7.73
C SER A 198 -13.39 0.95 7.91
N SER A 199 -12.36 1.80 7.90
CA SER A 199 -12.56 3.24 7.90
C SER A 199 -12.04 3.86 6.60
N LEU A 200 -12.94 4.50 5.85
CA LEU A 200 -12.67 5.33 4.66
C LEU A 200 -12.84 6.82 4.97
N LYS A 201 -12.89 7.18 6.27
CA LYS A 201 -13.19 8.55 6.71
C LYS A 201 -12.36 9.60 5.96
N GLY A 202 -13.06 10.60 5.40
CA GLY A 202 -12.45 11.71 4.67
C GLY A 202 -11.72 11.34 3.39
N SER A 203 -11.93 10.16 2.83
CA SER A 203 -11.34 9.75 1.54
C SER A 203 -11.99 10.45 0.36
N ASN A 204 -11.23 10.65 -0.72
CA ASN A 204 -11.67 11.35 -1.91
C ASN A 204 -11.94 10.36 -3.06
N PHE A 205 -13.21 10.22 -3.45
CA PHE A 205 -13.69 9.44 -4.59
C PHE A 205 -14.25 10.33 -5.71
N LYS A 206 -13.82 11.58 -5.78
CA LYS A 206 -14.33 12.50 -6.80
C LYS A 206 -14.19 11.92 -8.20
N SER A 207 -15.27 11.94 -8.98
CA SER A 207 -15.32 11.44 -10.37
C SER A 207 -14.86 9.98 -10.52
N SER A 208 -14.91 9.19 -9.45
CA SER A 208 -14.61 7.75 -9.50
C SER A 208 -15.82 6.96 -10.01
N ASN A 209 -15.54 5.75 -10.50
CA ASN A 209 -16.57 4.78 -10.86
C ASN A 209 -16.41 3.54 -9.97
N LEU A 210 -17.45 3.24 -9.19
CA LEU A 210 -17.55 2.08 -8.31
C LEU A 210 -18.60 1.12 -8.88
N PHE A 211 -18.15 0.02 -9.47
CA PHE A 211 -19.04 -0.96 -10.11
C PHE A 211 -18.94 -2.33 -9.42
N GLU A 212 -20.08 -2.90 -9.07
CA GLU A 212 -20.16 -4.18 -8.34
C GLU A 212 -19.29 -4.16 -7.05
N VAL A 213 -19.30 -3.04 -6.30
CA VAL A 213 -18.57 -2.96 -5.03
C VAL A 213 -19.43 -3.35 -3.84
N SER A 214 -18.81 -3.92 -2.82
CA SER A 214 -19.43 -4.18 -1.52
C SER A 214 -18.74 -3.35 -0.45
N ILE A 215 -19.44 -2.39 0.14
CA ILE A 215 -18.98 -1.58 1.27
C ILE A 215 -19.92 -1.85 2.44
N THR A 216 -19.45 -2.57 3.44
CA THR A 216 -20.30 -3.00 4.55
C THR A 216 -19.66 -2.66 5.90
N ASP A 217 -20.48 -2.27 6.88
CA ASP A 217 -20.05 -1.96 8.24
C ASP A 217 -18.85 -0.99 8.27
N THR A 218 -18.86 -0.01 7.36
CA THR A 218 -17.68 0.84 7.07
C THR A 218 -17.97 2.31 7.38
N ASN A 219 -16.99 2.97 8.03
CA ASN A 219 -17.06 4.39 8.29
C ASN A 219 -16.60 5.20 7.06
N MET A 220 -17.55 5.90 6.43
CA MET A 220 -17.34 6.79 5.28
C MET A 220 -17.63 8.26 5.66
N GLU A 221 -17.53 8.64 6.93
CA GLU A 221 -17.78 10.01 7.40
C GLU A 221 -16.93 11.02 6.63
N GLY A 222 -17.58 12.06 6.08
CA GLY A 222 -16.92 13.13 5.37
C GLY A 222 -16.21 12.73 4.07
N VAL A 223 -16.55 11.60 3.46
CA VAL A 223 -15.99 11.24 2.14
C VAL A 223 -16.47 12.23 1.07
N VAL A 224 -15.65 12.43 0.05
CA VAL A 224 -16.01 13.21 -1.15
C VAL A 224 -16.35 12.24 -2.27
N LEU A 225 -17.62 12.24 -2.70
CA LEU A 225 -18.14 11.44 -3.81
C LEU A 225 -18.69 12.34 -4.94
N THR A 226 -18.25 13.61 -4.99
CA THR A 226 -18.67 14.55 -6.03
C THR A 226 -18.44 13.94 -7.41
N ASP A 227 -19.46 14.01 -8.29
CA ASP A 227 -19.44 13.46 -9.66
C ASP A 227 -19.14 11.93 -9.72
N ALA A 228 -19.17 11.19 -8.62
CA ALA A 228 -18.93 9.75 -8.62
C ALA A 228 -20.14 8.97 -9.15
N ILE A 229 -19.88 7.80 -9.75
CA ILE A 229 -20.89 6.85 -10.16
C ILE A 229 -20.73 5.58 -9.33
N ILE A 230 -21.79 5.18 -8.64
CA ILE A 230 -21.86 3.95 -7.85
C ILE A 230 -22.98 3.11 -8.48
N GLU A 231 -22.62 1.94 -9.03
CA GLU A 231 -23.54 1.12 -9.79
C GLU A 231 -23.46 -0.35 -9.36
N ASP A 232 -24.62 -1.04 -9.37
CA ASP A 232 -24.75 -2.47 -9.04
C ASP A 232 -24.07 -2.86 -7.72
N SER A 233 -24.22 -2.03 -6.68
CA SER A 233 -23.36 -2.07 -5.50
C SER A 233 -24.14 -2.19 -4.19
N ILE A 234 -23.46 -2.71 -3.17
CA ILE A 234 -24.00 -2.86 -1.81
C ILE A 234 -23.24 -1.90 -0.88
N LEU A 235 -23.98 -0.93 -0.30
CA LEU A 235 -23.46 0.00 0.70
C LEU A 235 -24.34 -0.08 1.97
N THR A 236 -24.24 -1.21 2.68
CA THR A 236 -25.07 -1.45 3.86
C THR A 236 -24.34 -1.18 5.17
N HIS A 237 -25.05 -0.65 6.18
CA HIS A 237 -24.46 -0.27 7.47
C HIS A 237 -23.28 0.72 7.32
N VAL A 238 -23.29 1.58 6.30
CA VAL A 238 -22.24 2.58 6.10
C VAL A 238 -22.58 3.90 6.79
N ASN A 239 -21.60 4.53 7.41
CA ASN A 239 -21.75 5.86 7.96
C ASN A 239 -21.22 6.91 6.96
N LEU A 240 -22.12 7.58 6.25
CA LEU A 240 -21.80 8.65 5.29
C LEU A 240 -22.00 10.06 5.89
N LYS A 241 -22.13 10.17 7.22
CA LYS A 241 -22.39 11.47 7.87
C LYS A 241 -21.44 12.56 7.36
N GLY A 242 -22.02 13.69 6.94
CA GLY A 242 -21.25 14.85 6.45
C GLY A 242 -20.53 14.63 5.13
N ALA A 243 -20.83 13.56 4.38
CA ALA A 243 -20.22 13.31 3.07
C ALA A 243 -20.72 14.33 2.01
N ASN A 244 -19.91 14.53 0.96
CA ASN A 244 -20.32 15.33 -0.20
C ASN A 244 -20.60 14.43 -1.40
N LEU A 245 -21.88 14.33 -1.77
CA LEU A 245 -22.37 13.54 -2.89
C LEU A 245 -22.86 14.41 -4.07
N GLU A 246 -22.48 15.67 -4.12
CA GLU A 246 -22.92 16.59 -5.18
C GLU A 246 -22.70 15.98 -6.57
N ASN A 247 -23.76 15.97 -7.40
CA ASN A 247 -23.82 15.36 -8.74
C ASN A 247 -23.53 13.83 -8.77
N ALA A 248 -23.41 13.14 -7.65
CA ALA A 248 -23.16 11.69 -7.64
C ALA A 248 -24.37 10.92 -8.19
N GLN A 249 -24.15 9.74 -8.70
CA GLN A 249 -25.18 8.84 -9.20
C GLN A 249 -25.08 7.49 -8.46
N PHE A 250 -26.20 7.08 -7.87
CA PHE A 250 -26.39 5.77 -7.27
C PHE A 250 -27.41 5.02 -8.13
N ILE A 251 -26.98 3.94 -8.77
CA ILE A 251 -27.78 3.17 -9.72
C ILE A 251 -27.78 1.71 -9.27
N ASN A 252 -28.98 1.16 -8.98
CA ASN A 252 -29.13 -0.20 -8.47
C ASN A 252 -28.25 -0.48 -7.23
N VAL A 253 -28.43 0.34 -6.19
CA VAL A 253 -27.60 0.30 -4.98
C VAL A 253 -28.43 -0.04 -3.75
N ASP A 254 -27.97 -0.97 -2.90
CA ASP A 254 -28.56 -1.24 -1.58
C ASP A 254 -27.91 -0.34 -0.51
N LEU A 255 -28.72 0.55 0.09
CA LEU A 255 -28.31 1.48 1.15
C LEU A 255 -28.89 1.10 2.53
N THR A 256 -29.29 -0.15 2.72
CA THR A 256 -29.94 -0.62 3.94
C THR A 256 -29.11 -0.28 5.20
N ASN A 257 -29.77 0.26 6.24
CA ASN A 257 -29.18 0.63 7.53
C ASN A 257 -28.04 1.66 7.44
N SER A 258 -28.00 2.49 6.42
CA SER A 258 -26.92 3.45 6.22
C SER A 258 -27.30 4.85 6.73
N ASN A 259 -26.30 5.60 7.17
CA ASN A 259 -26.46 6.93 7.74
C ASN A 259 -26.00 8.02 6.77
N PHE A 260 -26.96 8.84 6.26
CA PHE A 260 -26.74 10.01 5.42
C PHE A 260 -26.99 11.34 6.18
N GLU A 261 -26.87 11.36 7.48
CA GLU A 261 -27.05 12.58 8.27
C GLU A 261 -26.08 13.68 7.81
N GLN A 262 -26.58 14.88 7.61
CA GLN A 262 -25.77 16.04 7.18
C GLN A 262 -25.03 15.87 5.83
N VAL A 263 -25.45 14.94 4.99
CA VAL A 263 -24.87 14.72 3.67
C VAL A 263 -25.31 15.82 2.69
N ASN A 264 -24.37 16.32 1.87
CA ASN A 264 -24.71 17.16 0.72
C ASN A 264 -25.18 16.26 -0.44
N ILE A 265 -26.47 16.35 -0.78
CA ILE A 265 -27.10 15.59 -1.87
C ILE A 265 -27.55 16.49 -3.04
N ILE A 266 -26.92 17.63 -3.26
CA ILE A 266 -27.25 18.53 -4.35
C ILE A 266 -27.06 17.81 -5.69
N ASN A 267 -28.10 17.78 -6.53
CA ASN A 267 -28.11 17.10 -7.83
C ASN A 267 -27.76 15.60 -7.77
N THR A 268 -27.75 14.97 -6.60
CA THR A 268 -27.51 13.52 -6.46
C THR A 268 -28.69 12.75 -7.07
N LYS A 269 -28.39 11.74 -7.88
CA LYS A 269 -29.39 10.87 -8.50
C LYS A 269 -29.40 9.52 -7.79
N PHE A 270 -30.61 9.05 -7.46
CA PHE A 270 -30.86 7.72 -6.92
C PHE A 270 -31.81 6.99 -7.87
N VAL A 271 -31.34 6.01 -8.61
CA VAL A 271 -32.09 5.21 -9.59
C VAL A 271 -32.08 3.76 -9.13
N ASP A 272 -33.24 3.15 -8.96
CA ASP A 272 -33.41 1.77 -8.49
C ASP A 272 -32.66 1.47 -7.18
N VAL A 273 -32.66 2.44 -6.27
CA VAL A 273 -31.97 2.34 -4.98
C VAL A 273 -32.90 1.79 -3.91
N LYS A 274 -32.40 0.82 -3.17
CA LYS A 274 -33.07 0.29 -1.99
C LYS A 274 -32.72 1.12 -0.75
N PHE A 275 -33.74 1.73 -0.15
CA PHE A 275 -33.65 2.44 1.13
C PHE A 275 -34.44 1.63 2.17
N CYS A 276 -33.75 0.96 3.07
CA CYS A 276 -34.37 0.22 4.15
C CYS A 276 -33.73 0.63 5.48
N ASN A 277 -34.52 1.26 6.35
CA ASN A 277 -34.00 1.86 7.58
C ASN A 277 -32.81 2.80 7.34
N THR A 278 -32.84 3.55 6.23
CA THR A 278 -31.76 4.47 5.82
C THR A 278 -32.04 5.86 6.38
N LEU A 279 -31.12 6.40 7.18
CA LEU A 279 -31.23 7.74 7.75
C LEU A 279 -30.79 8.78 6.75
N MET A 280 -31.73 9.44 6.06
CA MET A 280 -31.48 10.54 5.14
C MET A 280 -31.47 11.90 5.89
N PRO A 281 -30.96 12.99 5.27
CA PRO A 281 -31.04 14.33 5.88
C PRO A 281 -32.46 14.77 6.27
N SER A 282 -33.47 14.26 5.59
CA SER A 282 -34.90 14.55 5.81
C SER A 282 -35.59 13.57 6.80
N GLY A 283 -34.91 12.57 7.31
CA GLY A 283 -35.44 11.52 8.17
C GLY A 283 -35.25 10.11 7.61
N ILE A 284 -35.79 9.10 8.30
CA ILE A 284 -35.66 7.69 7.90
C ILE A 284 -36.46 7.43 6.61
N ARG A 285 -35.83 6.76 5.66
CA ARG A 285 -36.41 6.32 4.41
C ARG A 285 -36.46 4.79 4.33
N ASN A 286 -37.61 4.26 3.85
CA ASN A 286 -37.90 2.82 3.81
C ASN A 286 -38.46 2.38 2.44
N ASP A 287 -37.97 2.96 1.35
CA ASP A 287 -38.41 2.58 0.01
C ASP A 287 -37.75 1.28 -0.41
N ASN A 288 -38.51 0.35 -0.91
CA ASN A 288 -38.05 -0.95 -1.42
C ASN A 288 -37.41 -1.85 -0.33
N CYS A 289 -37.87 -1.76 0.93
CA CYS A 289 -37.59 -2.79 1.89
C CYS A 289 -38.23 -4.12 1.47
#